data_2b0d2513f0039ff81d9ce192c8dab1f7
#
_entry.id   2b0d2513f0039ff81d9ce192c8dab1f7
#
_cell.length_a   1.000
_cell.length_b   1.000
_cell.length_c   1.000
_cell.angle_alpha   90.00
_cell.angle_beta   90.00
_cell.angle_gamma   90.00
#
_symmetry.space_group_name_H-M   'P 1'
#
loop_
_entity.id
_entity.type
_entity.pdbx_description
1 polymer ?
#
loop_
_entity_poly.entity_id
_entity_poly.type
_entity_poly.pdbx_seq_one_letter_code
_entity_poly.pdbx_strand_id
1 'polypeptide(L)'
;MTGLSTYTAQNEMNWIAGLTAQPALPSVFMALFTASGADDGTGFTEVSGGSYARVQVGGNAATNNTTAAGNAVLNFASVPAWIVPGMTVYNASAPSTISAGTTVLSKTATMVTLSANATGAGVGNGATINFSAFSAASSASPSVLTNSAIITLPAATANWGTVVSWGLYDALNSGNLLLWDWLGNFNWLPCTITSASPGVFTAKANGYANGDNVVFSVEYGGTAPTGLTPGNTIQTVAGAATDSFNVGVNTSSTGSGNVRKITQQSIPSGVTASFAASALVATAA
;
A
#
# COMPACT_ATOMS: atom_id res chain seq x y z
N MET A 1 10.94 7.59 -3.41
CA MET A 1 10.51 6.96 -2.14
C MET A 1 9.26 6.18 -2.43
N THR A 2 9.06 5.03 -1.87
CA THR A 2 7.77 4.37 -1.81
C THR A 2 7.11 4.79 -0.50
N GLY A 3 5.78 4.89 -0.48
CA GLY A 3 5.04 5.34 0.68
C GLY A 3 4.09 6.49 0.33
N LEU A 4 4.10 7.57 1.11
CA LEU A 4 3.21 8.71 0.88
C LEU A 4 3.51 9.40 -0.45
N SER A 5 2.45 9.73 -1.20
CA SER A 5 2.57 10.57 -2.37
C SER A 5 2.88 12.02 -1.99
N THR A 6 3.39 12.80 -2.95
CA THR A 6 3.60 14.25 -2.77
C THR A 6 2.31 14.96 -2.37
N TYR A 7 1.16 14.55 -2.92
CA TYR A 7 -0.16 15.09 -2.55
C TYR A 7 -0.47 14.85 -1.07
N THR A 8 -0.31 13.62 -0.58
CA THR A 8 -0.58 13.30 0.83
C THR A 8 0.40 13.98 1.75
N ALA A 9 1.70 13.97 1.43
CA ALA A 9 2.73 14.63 2.22
C ALA A 9 2.47 16.15 2.36
N GLN A 10 2.08 16.83 1.29
CA GLN A 10 1.72 18.26 1.34
C GLN A 10 0.51 18.51 2.22
N ASN A 11 -0.54 17.70 2.12
CA ASN A 11 -1.74 17.85 2.95
C ASN A 11 -1.44 17.67 4.44
N GLU A 12 -0.65 16.65 4.80
CA GLU A 12 -0.23 16.39 6.17
C GLU A 12 0.65 17.55 6.71
N MET A 13 1.60 18.02 5.92
CA MET A 13 2.47 19.15 6.33
C MET A 13 1.67 20.43 6.52
N ASN A 14 0.72 20.72 5.64
CA ASN A 14 -0.15 21.90 5.78
C ASN A 14 -1.04 21.80 7.02
N TRP A 15 -1.56 20.61 7.33
CA TRP A 15 -2.33 20.38 8.55
C TRP A 15 -1.47 20.55 9.80
N ILE A 16 -0.29 19.94 9.85
CA ILE A 16 0.66 20.08 10.99
C ILE A 16 1.05 21.55 11.20
N ALA A 17 1.23 22.31 10.11
CA ALA A 17 1.54 23.74 10.16
C ALA A 17 0.34 24.64 10.54
N GLY A 18 -0.86 24.08 10.71
CA GLY A 18 -2.08 24.83 11.03
C GLY A 18 -2.62 25.67 9.86
N LEU A 19 -2.21 25.37 8.62
CA LEU A 19 -2.64 26.09 7.42
C LEU A 19 -3.95 25.55 6.85
N THR A 20 -4.28 24.30 7.15
CA THR A 20 -5.52 23.63 6.71
C THR A 20 -6.12 22.81 7.85
N ALA A 21 -7.43 22.53 7.79
CA ALA A 21 -8.04 21.53 8.65
C ALA A 21 -7.53 20.14 8.27
N GLN A 22 -7.57 19.21 9.24
CA GLN A 22 -7.29 17.80 8.91
C GLN A 22 -8.24 17.35 7.79
N PRO A 23 -7.73 16.74 6.71
CA PRO A 23 -8.57 16.26 5.63
C PRO A 23 -9.60 15.25 6.16
N ALA A 24 -10.84 15.35 5.66
CA ALA A 24 -11.83 14.30 5.90
C ALA A 24 -11.30 12.99 5.32
N LEU A 25 -11.59 11.87 6.00
CA LEU A 25 -11.19 10.55 5.50
C LEU A 25 -11.88 10.29 4.15
N PRO A 26 -11.12 10.15 3.06
CA PRO A 26 -11.69 9.86 1.75
C PRO A 26 -12.19 8.41 1.68
N SER A 27 -13.02 8.11 0.69
CA SER A 27 -13.11 6.73 0.21
C SER A 27 -11.77 6.37 -0.41
N VAL A 28 -11.22 5.22 -0.04
CA VAL A 28 -9.88 4.78 -0.49
C VAL A 28 -10.03 3.62 -1.45
N PHE A 29 -9.38 3.73 -2.60
CA PHE A 29 -9.45 2.76 -3.69
C PHE A 29 -8.05 2.23 -4.02
N MET A 30 -7.92 0.92 -4.14
CA MET A 30 -6.66 0.28 -4.54
C MET A 30 -6.59 0.14 -6.05
N ALA A 31 -5.43 0.54 -6.61
CA ALA A 31 -5.04 0.38 -8.00
C ALA A 31 -3.84 -0.56 -8.14
N LEU A 32 -3.71 -1.19 -9.32
CA LEU A 32 -2.55 -2.00 -9.72
C LEU A 32 -1.86 -1.38 -10.92
N PHE A 33 -0.53 -1.46 -10.96
CA PHE A 33 0.27 -0.85 -12.03
C PHE A 33 1.17 -1.87 -12.70
N THR A 34 1.24 -1.77 -14.03
CA THR A 34 2.19 -2.50 -14.87
C THR A 34 3.51 -1.75 -15.05
N ALA A 35 3.52 -0.45 -14.76
CA ALA A 35 4.74 0.35 -14.62
C ALA A 35 4.56 1.32 -13.45
N SER A 36 5.58 1.46 -12.61
CA SER A 36 5.58 2.41 -11.50
C SER A 36 5.98 3.80 -11.97
N GLY A 37 5.51 4.80 -11.24
CA GLY A 37 5.75 6.22 -11.48
C GLY A 37 6.49 6.90 -10.32
N ALA A 38 6.41 8.21 -10.26
CA ALA A 38 6.98 9.05 -9.23
C ALA A 38 5.96 9.36 -8.12
N ASP A 39 6.43 9.86 -6.97
CA ASP A 39 5.59 10.20 -5.82
C ASP A 39 4.59 11.32 -6.10
N ASP A 40 4.81 12.10 -7.15
CA ASP A 40 3.85 13.12 -7.63
C ASP A 40 2.65 12.53 -8.39
N GLY A 41 2.59 11.22 -8.55
CA GLY A 41 1.53 10.50 -9.25
C GLY A 41 1.74 10.38 -10.77
N THR A 42 2.86 10.91 -11.31
CA THR A 42 3.16 10.83 -12.75
C THR A 42 3.89 9.54 -13.11
N GLY A 43 3.80 9.13 -14.37
CA GLY A 43 4.55 7.99 -14.93
C GLY A 43 4.00 6.60 -14.62
N PHE A 44 2.95 6.47 -13.81
CA PHE A 44 2.30 5.18 -13.58
C PHE A 44 1.53 4.71 -14.82
N THR A 45 1.61 3.42 -15.08
CA THR A 45 0.72 2.75 -16.04
C THR A 45 -0.22 1.83 -15.27
N GLU A 46 -1.44 2.32 -15.03
CA GLU A 46 -2.47 1.52 -14.36
C GLU A 46 -2.97 0.41 -15.29
N VAL A 47 -3.26 -0.75 -14.71
CA VAL A 47 -3.95 -1.84 -15.43
C VAL A 47 -5.24 -1.30 -16.04
N SER A 48 -5.58 -1.73 -17.25
CA SER A 48 -6.79 -1.31 -17.94
C SER A 48 -7.42 -2.43 -18.77
N GLY A 49 -8.72 -2.34 -19.02
CA GLY A 49 -9.47 -3.35 -19.75
C GLY A 49 -9.69 -4.65 -18.98
N GLY A 50 -10.22 -5.70 -19.64
CA GLY A 50 -10.36 -7.02 -19.04
C GLY A 50 -11.15 -7.06 -17.72
N SER A 51 -12.19 -6.25 -17.57
CA SER A 51 -12.98 -6.07 -16.33
C SER A 51 -12.17 -5.51 -15.15
N TYR A 52 -10.96 -4.96 -15.37
CA TYR A 52 -10.25 -4.27 -14.32
C TYR A 52 -11.04 -3.06 -13.82
N ALA A 53 -11.10 -2.92 -12.51
CA ALA A 53 -11.55 -1.73 -11.81
C ALA A 53 -10.80 -1.64 -10.48
N ARG A 54 -10.52 -0.42 -10.04
CA ARG A 54 -10.08 -0.19 -8.66
C ARG A 54 -11.09 -0.76 -7.69
N VAL A 55 -10.65 -1.26 -6.55
CA VAL A 55 -11.53 -1.76 -5.49
C VAL A 55 -11.47 -0.85 -4.28
N GLN A 56 -12.63 -0.57 -3.68
CA GLN A 56 -12.69 0.23 -2.47
C GLN A 56 -12.14 -0.59 -1.30
N VAL A 57 -11.14 -0.05 -0.63
CA VAL A 57 -10.42 -0.67 0.51
C VAL A 57 -10.54 0.13 1.79
N GLY A 58 -11.19 1.29 1.74
CA GLY A 58 -11.44 2.14 2.90
C GLY A 58 -12.56 3.13 2.64
N GLY A 59 -13.14 3.63 3.73
CA GLY A 59 -14.21 4.61 3.69
C GLY A 59 -15.05 4.56 4.96
N ASN A 60 -16.21 5.21 4.92
CA ASN A 60 -17.11 5.26 6.07
C ASN A 60 -18.55 4.86 5.73
N ALA A 61 -19.30 4.51 6.78
CA ALA A 61 -20.73 4.28 6.73
C ALA A 61 -21.37 4.77 8.03
N ALA A 62 -22.59 5.29 7.95
CA ALA A 62 -23.33 5.76 9.11
C ALA A 62 -24.21 4.64 9.68
N THR A 63 -24.16 4.47 11.00
CA THR A 63 -25.07 3.56 11.71
C THR A 63 -26.51 4.08 11.64
N ASN A 64 -27.48 3.18 11.61
CA ASN A 64 -28.91 3.55 11.66
C ASN A 64 -29.60 3.17 12.97
N ASN A 65 -28.83 2.72 13.97
CA ASN A 65 -29.33 2.39 15.31
C ASN A 65 -28.18 2.51 16.32
N THR A 66 -28.55 2.62 17.61
CA THR A 66 -27.59 2.63 18.71
C THR A 66 -27.13 1.20 19.02
N THR A 67 -25.82 1.03 19.22
CA THR A 67 -25.21 -0.20 19.73
C THR A 67 -24.77 0.05 21.17
N ALA A 68 -25.38 -0.63 22.11
CA ALA A 68 -25.05 -0.49 23.52
C ALA A 68 -23.62 -1.01 23.82
N ALA A 69 -22.97 -0.49 24.86
CA ALA A 69 -21.75 -1.06 25.38
C ALA A 69 -21.95 -2.55 25.74
N GLY A 70 -20.95 -3.36 25.50
CA GLY A 70 -21.02 -4.81 25.65
C GLY A 70 -21.62 -5.57 24.45
N ASN A 71 -22.08 -4.88 23.40
CA ASN A 71 -22.57 -5.49 22.17
C ASN A 71 -21.57 -5.26 21.01
N ALA A 72 -21.37 -6.29 20.20
CA ALA A 72 -20.45 -6.26 19.05
C ALA A 72 -21.14 -5.98 17.70
N VAL A 73 -22.46 -5.76 17.65
CA VAL A 73 -23.21 -5.64 16.41
C VAL A 73 -23.52 -4.17 16.12
N LEU A 74 -23.00 -3.68 15.01
CA LEU A 74 -23.38 -2.38 14.41
C LEU A 74 -24.51 -2.58 13.39
N ASN A 75 -25.50 -1.68 13.39
CA ASN A 75 -26.63 -1.72 12.48
C ASN A 75 -26.53 -0.58 11.45
N PHE A 76 -26.87 -0.86 10.22
CA PHE A 76 -26.84 0.05 9.07
C PHE A 76 -28.17 -0.07 8.28
N ALA A 77 -28.56 0.96 7.58
CA ALA A 77 -29.68 0.86 6.63
C ALA A 77 -29.33 -0.13 5.50
N SER A 78 -28.08 -0.10 5.06
CA SER A 78 -27.48 -1.08 4.13
C SER A 78 -25.98 -1.10 4.38
N VAL A 79 -25.41 -2.28 4.55
CA VAL A 79 -23.95 -2.43 4.65
C VAL A 79 -23.35 -2.36 3.27
N PRO A 80 -22.44 -1.40 2.99
CA PRO A 80 -21.77 -1.30 1.70
C PRO A 80 -21.08 -2.61 1.29
N ALA A 81 -21.13 -2.93 0.00
CA ALA A 81 -20.59 -4.19 -0.52
C ALA A 81 -19.08 -4.33 -0.28
N TRP A 82 -18.35 -3.22 -0.32
CA TRP A 82 -16.89 -3.17 -0.13
C TRP A 82 -16.42 -3.49 1.30
N ILE A 83 -17.27 -3.37 2.32
CA ILE A 83 -16.93 -3.79 3.69
C ILE A 83 -16.81 -5.32 3.72
N VAL A 84 -15.67 -5.83 4.17
CA VAL A 84 -15.39 -7.28 4.23
C VAL A 84 -14.82 -7.68 5.59
N PRO A 85 -14.94 -8.96 6.00
CA PRO A 85 -14.29 -9.47 7.20
C PRO A 85 -12.77 -9.18 7.20
N GLY A 86 -12.22 -8.90 8.38
CA GLY A 86 -10.82 -8.53 8.57
C GLY A 86 -10.55 -7.03 8.49
N MET A 87 -11.47 -6.22 7.94
CA MET A 87 -11.29 -4.76 7.93
C MET A 87 -11.23 -4.19 9.34
N THR A 88 -10.27 -3.31 9.58
CA THR A 88 -10.14 -2.51 10.81
C THR A 88 -11.29 -1.52 10.91
N VAL A 89 -11.81 -1.33 12.11
CA VAL A 89 -12.98 -0.48 12.38
C VAL A 89 -12.61 0.62 13.37
N TYR A 90 -13.08 1.83 13.08
CA TYR A 90 -12.85 3.01 13.93
C TYR A 90 -14.09 3.91 13.95
N ASN A 91 -14.51 4.34 15.15
CA ASN A 91 -15.58 5.32 15.29
C ASN A 91 -14.99 6.73 15.34
N ALA A 92 -15.04 7.45 14.22
CA ALA A 92 -14.52 8.81 14.13
C ALA A 92 -15.29 9.82 15.01
N SER A 93 -16.59 9.58 15.23
CA SER A 93 -17.46 10.45 16.04
C SER A 93 -17.19 10.30 17.55
N ALA A 94 -16.75 9.11 17.98
CA ALA A 94 -16.51 8.79 19.40
C ALA A 94 -15.43 7.69 19.51
N PRO A 95 -14.13 8.04 19.41
CA PRO A 95 -13.03 7.06 19.33
C PRO A 95 -12.95 6.04 20.46
N SER A 96 -13.41 6.41 21.66
CA SER A 96 -13.39 5.52 22.83
C SER A 96 -14.46 4.40 22.82
N THR A 97 -15.37 4.40 21.85
CA THR A 97 -16.49 3.44 21.80
C THR A 97 -16.19 2.18 20.99
N ILE A 98 -15.15 2.18 20.19
CA ILE A 98 -14.60 1.01 19.50
C ILE A 98 -13.11 0.95 19.82
N SER A 99 -12.68 -0.12 20.46
CA SER A 99 -11.28 -0.30 20.86
C SER A 99 -10.35 -0.39 19.64
N ALA A 100 -9.13 0.14 19.78
CA ALA A 100 -8.10 0.01 18.74
C ALA A 100 -7.86 -1.48 18.41
N GLY A 101 -7.66 -1.77 17.12
CA GLY A 101 -7.46 -3.13 16.63
C GLY A 101 -8.75 -3.94 16.44
N THR A 102 -9.93 -3.38 16.73
CA THR A 102 -11.20 -4.03 16.42
C THR A 102 -11.36 -4.19 14.90
N THR A 103 -11.81 -5.38 14.50
CA THR A 103 -12.02 -5.71 13.06
C THR A 103 -13.45 -6.18 12.81
N VAL A 104 -13.84 -6.18 11.56
CA VAL A 104 -15.07 -6.83 11.08
C VAL A 104 -14.89 -8.35 11.20
N LEU A 105 -15.74 -9.02 11.98
CA LEU A 105 -15.78 -10.47 12.07
C LEU A 105 -16.69 -11.07 10.99
N SER A 106 -17.88 -10.47 10.79
CA SER A 106 -18.84 -10.89 9.76
C SER A 106 -19.77 -9.75 9.40
N LYS A 107 -20.49 -9.88 8.27
CA LYS A 107 -21.53 -8.94 7.86
C LYS A 107 -22.75 -9.64 7.27
N THR A 108 -23.88 -8.95 7.36
CA THR A 108 -25.11 -9.24 6.60
C THR A 108 -25.46 -8.02 5.73
N ALA A 109 -26.64 -7.99 5.13
CA ALA A 109 -27.09 -6.84 4.34
C ALA A 109 -27.23 -5.56 5.20
N THR A 110 -27.52 -5.67 6.51
CA THR A 110 -27.80 -4.53 7.39
C THR A 110 -27.02 -4.51 8.69
N MET A 111 -26.18 -5.51 8.96
CA MET A 111 -25.41 -5.62 10.19
C MET A 111 -23.94 -5.94 9.95
N VAL A 112 -23.08 -5.40 10.80
CA VAL A 112 -21.66 -5.74 10.88
C VAL A 112 -21.40 -6.23 12.30
N THR A 113 -20.85 -7.44 12.43
CA THR A 113 -20.38 -7.98 13.73
C THR A 113 -18.90 -7.68 13.87
N LEU A 114 -18.51 -7.10 14.98
CA LEU A 114 -17.15 -6.72 15.34
C LEU A 114 -16.43 -7.84 16.08
N SER A 115 -15.10 -7.86 16.04
CA SER A 115 -14.26 -8.77 16.81
C SER A 115 -14.19 -8.44 18.30
N ALA A 116 -14.60 -7.22 18.69
CA ALA A 116 -14.70 -6.78 20.07
C ALA A 116 -16.02 -6.02 20.30
N ASN A 117 -16.50 -6.05 21.52
CA ASN A 117 -17.70 -5.33 21.93
C ASN A 117 -17.48 -3.81 21.91
N ALA A 118 -18.54 -3.05 21.63
CA ALA A 118 -18.55 -1.61 21.85
C ALA A 118 -18.31 -1.30 23.34
N THR A 119 -17.60 -0.22 23.61
CA THR A 119 -17.16 0.21 24.95
C THR A 119 -17.75 1.58 25.32
N GLY A 120 -17.49 2.06 26.51
CA GLY A 120 -17.89 3.39 26.96
C GLY A 120 -19.40 3.58 26.90
N ALA A 121 -19.85 4.61 26.17
CA ALA A 121 -21.27 4.92 25.98
C ALA A 121 -21.93 4.08 24.86
N GLY A 122 -21.19 3.17 24.23
CA GLY A 122 -21.64 2.48 23.03
C GLY A 122 -21.55 3.35 21.76
N VAL A 123 -22.05 2.83 20.65
CA VAL A 123 -22.03 3.52 19.35
C VAL A 123 -23.43 4.11 19.09
N GLY A 124 -23.48 5.44 18.89
CA GLY A 124 -24.74 6.17 18.66
C GLY A 124 -25.39 5.85 17.31
N ASN A 125 -26.66 6.19 17.19
CA ASN A 125 -27.34 6.25 15.89
C ASN A 125 -26.78 7.40 15.06
N GLY A 126 -26.55 7.18 13.76
CA GLY A 126 -25.94 8.15 12.86
C GLY A 126 -24.43 8.32 13.05
N ALA A 127 -23.78 7.51 13.89
CA ALA A 127 -22.33 7.56 14.08
C ALA A 127 -21.60 7.20 12.76
N THR A 128 -20.60 8.00 12.42
CA THR A 128 -19.73 7.72 11.26
C THR A 128 -18.67 6.69 11.65
N ILE A 129 -18.79 5.52 11.08
CA ILE A 129 -17.86 4.40 11.30
C ILE A 129 -16.95 4.27 10.10
N ASN A 130 -15.65 4.33 10.33
CA ASN A 130 -14.62 4.10 9.33
C ASN A 130 -14.24 2.64 9.29
N PHE A 131 -14.10 2.12 8.08
CA PHE A 131 -13.62 0.77 7.78
C PHE A 131 -12.41 0.87 6.87
N SER A 132 -11.39 0.08 7.14
CA SER A 132 -10.17 0.03 6.33
C SER A 132 -9.70 -1.41 6.17
N ALA A 133 -9.33 -1.79 4.95
CA ALA A 133 -8.64 -3.05 4.69
C ALA A 133 -7.19 -3.04 5.24
N PHE A 134 -6.72 -1.92 5.76
CA PHE A 134 -5.40 -1.78 6.37
C PHE A 134 -5.50 -1.65 7.90
N SER A 135 -4.50 -2.16 8.60
CA SER A 135 -4.34 -1.94 10.04
C SER A 135 -3.90 -0.50 10.31
N ALA A 136 -4.00 -0.06 11.57
CA ALA A 136 -3.33 1.16 11.99
C ALA A 136 -1.82 1.06 11.71
N ALA A 137 -1.22 2.16 11.26
CA ALA A 137 0.21 2.21 11.05
C ALA A 137 0.96 1.90 12.36
N SER A 138 2.08 1.20 12.25
CA SER A 138 2.92 0.91 13.41
C SER A 138 3.57 2.18 13.96
N SER A 139 3.86 2.19 15.27
CA SER A 139 4.63 3.26 15.91
C SER A 139 6.15 3.07 15.76
N ALA A 140 6.59 2.10 14.97
CA ALA A 140 8.00 1.85 14.68
C ALA A 140 8.56 2.90 13.70
N SER A 141 9.86 2.99 13.59
CA SER A 141 10.56 3.80 12.59
C SER A 141 11.32 2.86 11.63
N PRO A 142 10.99 2.84 10.34
CA PRO A 142 9.87 3.52 9.68
C PRO A 142 8.50 3.01 10.13
N SER A 143 7.47 3.87 10.05
CA SER A 143 6.09 3.43 10.26
C SER A 143 5.64 2.51 9.14
N VAL A 144 4.92 1.44 9.48
CA VAL A 144 4.50 0.40 8.53
C VAL A 144 2.99 0.33 8.48
N LEU A 145 2.42 0.42 7.28
CA LEU A 145 1.02 0.16 6.99
C LEU A 145 0.89 -1.22 6.33
N THR A 146 0.01 -2.07 6.85
CA THR A 146 -0.17 -3.44 6.34
C THR A 146 -1.65 -3.73 6.16
N ASN A 147 -2.04 -4.45 5.09
CA ASN A 147 -3.44 -4.83 4.93
C ASN A 147 -3.85 -5.87 5.98
N SER A 148 -4.93 -5.59 6.70
CA SER A 148 -5.53 -6.48 7.71
C SER A 148 -6.59 -7.42 7.12
N ALA A 149 -7.24 -7.00 6.04
CA ALA A 149 -8.24 -7.78 5.32
C ALA A 149 -7.71 -8.31 4.01
N ILE A 150 -8.35 -9.36 3.49
CA ILE A 150 -8.12 -9.82 2.11
C ILE A 150 -8.67 -8.75 1.16
N ILE A 151 -7.86 -8.36 0.18
CA ILE A 151 -8.25 -7.46 -0.89
C ILE A 151 -8.36 -8.27 -2.17
N THR A 152 -9.55 -8.32 -2.76
CA THR A 152 -9.83 -9.08 -3.98
C THR A 152 -10.31 -8.14 -5.07
N LEU A 153 -9.65 -8.17 -6.23
CA LEU A 153 -10.02 -7.42 -7.41
C LEU A 153 -11.06 -8.22 -8.24
N PRO A 154 -11.75 -7.59 -9.20
CA PRO A 154 -12.58 -8.32 -10.16
C PRO A 154 -11.80 -9.41 -10.88
N ALA A 155 -12.48 -10.48 -11.32
CA ALA A 155 -11.84 -11.50 -12.15
C ALA A 155 -11.42 -10.91 -13.49
N ALA A 156 -10.17 -11.14 -13.89
CA ALA A 156 -9.65 -10.68 -15.17
C ALA A 156 -10.35 -11.40 -16.33
N THR A 157 -11.05 -10.67 -17.20
CA THR A 157 -11.67 -11.23 -18.42
C THR A 157 -10.76 -11.14 -19.63
N ALA A 158 -9.62 -10.44 -19.51
CA ALA A 158 -8.51 -10.43 -20.46
C ALA A 158 -7.20 -10.38 -19.68
N ASN A 159 -6.07 -10.55 -20.38
CA ASN A 159 -4.75 -10.45 -19.75
C ASN A 159 -4.50 -8.98 -19.28
N TRP A 160 -4.24 -8.80 -17.98
CA TRP A 160 -3.88 -7.51 -17.37
C TRP A 160 -2.39 -7.17 -17.49
N GLY A 161 -1.58 -8.11 -17.99
CA GLY A 161 -0.13 -7.95 -18.08
C GLY A 161 0.58 -8.36 -16.79
N THR A 162 1.78 -7.81 -16.61
CA THR A 162 2.63 -8.04 -15.44
C THR A 162 2.52 -6.86 -14.49
N VAL A 163 1.89 -7.08 -13.34
CA VAL A 163 1.76 -6.08 -12.29
C VAL A 163 3.05 -6.02 -11.48
N VAL A 164 3.55 -4.82 -11.21
CA VAL A 164 4.81 -4.56 -10.51
C VAL A 164 4.63 -3.79 -9.21
N SER A 165 3.56 -2.99 -9.12
CA SER A 165 3.28 -2.14 -7.96
C SER A 165 1.79 -1.93 -7.74
N TRP A 166 1.43 -1.36 -6.60
CA TRP A 166 0.08 -1.02 -6.21
C TRP A 166 0.03 0.38 -5.61
N GLY A 167 -1.14 0.99 -5.57
CA GLY A 167 -1.32 2.28 -4.93
C GLY A 167 -2.73 2.50 -4.43
N LEU A 168 -2.90 3.49 -3.57
CA LEU A 168 -4.18 3.92 -3.03
C LEU A 168 -4.54 5.30 -3.59
N TYR A 169 -5.80 5.46 -3.96
CA TYR A 169 -6.37 6.68 -4.50
C TYR A 169 -7.57 7.13 -3.68
N ASP A 170 -7.86 8.43 -3.70
CA ASP A 170 -9.05 9.02 -3.07
C ASP A 170 -10.33 8.93 -3.93
N ALA A 171 -10.25 8.34 -5.12
CA ALA A 171 -11.39 8.17 -6.02
C ALA A 171 -11.32 6.87 -6.82
N LEU A 172 -12.50 6.34 -7.20
CA LEU A 172 -12.63 5.15 -8.04
C LEU A 172 -12.01 5.36 -9.43
N ASN A 173 -12.22 6.53 -9.99
CA ASN A 173 -11.68 6.94 -11.30
C ASN A 173 -10.96 8.26 -11.13
N SER A 174 -9.83 8.44 -11.80
CA SER A 174 -8.96 9.61 -11.60
C SER A 174 -8.57 9.75 -10.12
N GLY A 175 -8.69 10.95 -9.53
CA GLY A 175 -8.35 11.20 -8.13
C GLY A 175 -6.85 11.35 -7.88
N ASN A 176 -6.50 11.60 -6.64
CA ASN A 176 -5.13 11.79 -6.21
C ASN A 176 -4.55 10.48 -5.71
N LEU A 177 -3.32 10.18 -6.08
CA LEU A 177 -2.55 9.11 -5.47
C LEU A 177 -2.27 9.49 -4.02
N LEU A 178 -2.60 8.60 -3.08
CA LEU A 178 -2.38 8.79 -1.65
C LEU A 178 -1.06 8.18 -1.19
N LEU A 179 -0.84 6.93 -1.59
CA LEU A 179 0.40 6.21 -1.36
C LEU A 179 0.57 5.13 -2.43
N TRP A 180 1.79 4.65 -2.59
CA TRP A 180 2.08 3.52 -3.46
C TRP A 180 3.28 2.73 -2.96
N ASP A 181 3.39 1.48 -3.37
CA ASP A 181 4.58 0.67 -3.14
C ASP A 181 4.71 -0.43 -4.20
N TRP A 182 5.92 -0.97 -4.29
CA TRP A 182 6.22 -2.12 -5.13
C TRP A 182 5.57 -3.38 -4.55
N LEU A 183 5.28 -4.35 -5.41
CA LEU A 183 4.96 -5.70 -4.96
C LEU A 183 6.23 -6.41 -4.48
N GLY A 184 6.12 -7.21 -3.41
CA GLY A 184 7.21 -8.03 -2.89
C GLY A 184 7.82 -7.52 -1.59
N ASN A 185 9.11 -7.77 -1.40
CA ASN A 185 9.80 -7.44 -0.16
C ASN A 185 9.93 -5.93 0.02
N PHE A 186 9.53 -5.40 1.17
CA PHE A 186 9.59 -3.98 1.51
C PHE A 186 10.94 -3.54 2.10
N ASN A 187 11.89 -4.46 2.34
CA ASN A 187 13.18 -4.12 2.94
C ASN A 187 14.12 -3.51 1.91
N TRP A 188 14.48 -2.26 2.12
CA TRP A 188 15.57 -1.60 1.43
C TRP A 188 16.90 -1.96 2.07
N LEU A 189 17.85 -2.42 1.29
CA LEU A 189 19.21 -2.73 1.72
C LEU A 189 20.15 -1.63 1.25
N PRO A 190 20.93 -1.03 2.14
CA PRO A 190 21.97 -0.08 1.74
C PRO A 190 22.97 -0.77 0.83
N CYS A 191 23.40 -0.07 -0.21
CA CYS A 191 24.35 -0.59 -1.17
C CYS A 191 25.35 0.46 -1.65
N THR A 192 26.52 -0.02 -2.07
CA THR A 192 27.47 0.76 -2.86
C THR A 192 27.64 0.12 -4.24
N ILE A 193 28.03 0.91 -5.23
CA ILE A 193 28.16 0.46 -6.61
C ILE A 193 29.53 0.89 -7.14
N THR A 194 30.24 -0.05 -7.75
CA THR A 194 31.55 0.21 -8.32
C THR A 194 31.47 0.91 -9.69
N SER A 195 32.51 1.62 -10.08
CA SER A 195 32.73 2.03 -11.48
C SER A 195 33.36 0.84 -12.22
N ALA A 196 32.53 0.07 -12.94
CA ALA A 196 32.96 -1.16 -13.60
C ALA A 196 32.02 -1.53 -14.77
N SER A 197 32.42 -2.53 -15.55
CA SER A 197 31.66 -3.06 -16.69
C SER A 197 31.46 -4.60 -16.52
N PRO A 198 30.33 -5.04 -16.00
CA PRO A 198 29.24 -4.28 -15.36
C PRO A 198 29.60 -3.73 -13.98
N GLY A 199 28.85 -2.70 -13.52
CA GLY A 199 28.92 -2.19 -12.15
C GLY A 199 28.49 -3.24 -11.14
N VAL A 200 29.27 -3.41 -10.05
CA VAL A 200 28.96 -4.36 -8.98
C VAL A 200 28.33 -3.64 -7.82
N PHE A 201 27.15 -4.11 -7.42
CA PHE A 201 26.46 -3.72 -6.20
C PHE A 201 27.02 -4.53 -5.02
N THR A 202 27.39 -3.85 -3.96
CA THR A 202 27.71 -4.47 -2.66
C THR A 202 26.56 -4.15 -1.71
N ALA A 203 25.77 -5.15 -1.35
CA ALA A 203 24.66 -5.10 -0.41
C ALA A 203 24.75 -6.32 0.50
N LYS A 204 25.09 -6.09 1.77
CA LYS A 204 25.40 -7.15 2.72
C LYS A 204 24.20 -8.07 2.96
N ALA A 205 24.43 -9.38 2.91
CA ALA A 205 23.44 -10.43 3.15
C ALA A 205 22.15 -10.22 2.31
N ASN A 206 22.32 -9.85 1.03
CA ASN A 206 21.19 -9.45 0.17
C ASN A 206 20.18 -10.58 -0.12
N GLY A 207 20.61 -11.84 -0.10
CA GLY A 207 19.75 -13.00 -0.34
C GLY A 207 19.17 -13.06 -1.75
N TYR A 208 19.74 -12.34 -2.72
CA TYR A 208 19.26 -12.31 -4.10
C TYR A 208 19.81 -13.48 -4.90
N ALA A 209 19.05 -13.89 -5.91
CA ALA A 209 19.42 -14.91 -6.88
C ALA A 209 19.46 -14.30 -8.30
N ASN A 210 20.20 -14.94 -9.20
CA ASN A 210 20.17 -14.57 -10.61
C ASN A 210 18.74 -14.67 -11.16
N GLY A 211 18.31 -13.64 -11.88
CA GLY A 211 16.95 -13.52 -12.39
C GLY A 211 15.97 -12.79 -11.45
N ASP A 212 16.35 -12.50 -10.22
CA ASP A 212 15.54 -11.65 -9.34
C ASP A 212 15.41 -10.24 -9.90
N ASN A 213 14.25 -9.61 -9.71
CA ASN A 213 14.03 -8.23 -10.08
C ASN A 213 14.27 -7.32 -8.88
N VAL A 214 15.04 -6.27 -9.11
CA VAL A 214 15.38 -5.27 -8.10
C VAL A 214 15.17 -3.85 -8.61
N VAL A 215 14.95 -2.93 -7.69
CA VAL A 215 14.94 -1.49 -7.95
C VAL A 215 16.00 -0.83 -7.08
N PHE A 216 16.62 0.23 -7.61
CA PHE A 216 17.67 1.00 -6.94
C PHE A 216 17.18 2.42 -6.67
N SER A 217 17.43 2.93 -5.46
CA SER A 217 17.09 4.30 -5.06
C SER A 217 18.30 5.01 -4.48
N VAL A 218 18.42 6.31 -4.74
CA VAL A 218 19.47 7.21 -4.19
C VAL A 218 18.94 8.09 -3.06
N GLU A 219 17.81 7.76 -2.49
CA GLU A 219 17.24 8.52 -1.38
C GLU A 219 18.18 8.53 -0.16
N TYR A 220 18.03 9.54 0.67
CA TYR A 220 18.85 9.74 1.87
C TYR A 220 20.34 10.00 1.62
N GLY A 221 20.65 10.78 0.57
CA GLY A 221 22.02 11.23 0.30
C GLY A 221 22.86 10.25 -0.50
N GLY A 222 22.26 9.27 -1.14
CA GLY A 222 22.90 8.40 -2.11
C GLY A 222 23.30 9.15 -3.39
N THR A 223 24.16 8.51 -4.19
CA THR A 223 24.61 9.03 -5.48
C THR A 223 24.40 7.98 -6.56
N ALA A 224 23.65 8.31 -7.60
CA ALA A 224 23.52 7.42 -8.76
C ALA A 224 24.84 7.34 -9.52
N PRO A 225 25.37 6.14 -9.80
CA PRO A 225 26.51 6.03 -10.70
C PRO A 225 26.08 6.35 -12.14
N THR A 226 26.97 6.95 -12.92
CA THR A 226 26.71 7.18 -14.34
C THR A 226 26.47 5.86 -15.07
N GLY A 227 25.38 5.75 -15.80
CA GLY A 227 24.94 4.56 -16.53
C GLY A 227 23.78 3.82 -15.86
N LEU A 228 23.51 4.07 -14.58
CA LEU A 228 22.37 3.47 -13.88
C LEU A 228 21.30 4.53 -13.55
N THR A 229 20.06 4.26 -13.91
CA THR A 229 18.92 5.12 -13.60
C THR A 229 18.27 4.66 -12.29
N PRO A 230 18.27 5.47 -11.23
CA PRO A 230 17.58 5.15 -9.98
C PRO A 230 16.05 5.33 -10.09
N GLY A 231 15.33 4.84 -9.10
CA GLY A 231 13.88 5.03 -9.00
C GLY A 231 13.08 3.91 -9.66
N ASN A 232 12.34 4.21 -10.71
CA ASN A 232 11.31 3.31 -11.25
C ASN A 232 11.81 2.26 -12.25
N THR A 233 13.11 2.20 -12.51
CA THR A 233 13.69 1.22 -13.44
C THR A 233 13.91 -0.12 -12.74
N ILE A 234 13.21 -1.15 -13.23
CA ILE A 234 13.38 -2.53 -12.76
C ILE A 234 14.63 -3.11 -13.43
N GLN A 235 15.53 -3.65 -12.62
CA GLN A 235 16.77 -4.28 -13.02
C GLN A 235 16.72 -5.76 -12.70
N THR A 236 17.40 -6.60 -13.51
CA THR A 236 17.47 -8.04 -13.26
C THR A 236 18.85 -8.40 -12.69
N VAL A 237 18.85 -9.11 -11.58
CA VAL A 237 20.08 -9.55 -10.89
C VAL A 237 20.84 -10.58 -11.73
N ALA A 238 22.14 -10.37 -11.83
CA ALA A 238 23.11 -11.30 -12.39
C ALA A 238 24.33 -11.39 -11.50
N GLY A 239 25.11 -12.47 -11.60
CA GLY A 239 26.32 -12.67 -10.79
C GLY A 239 26.07 -12.59 -9.27
N ALA A 240 24.91 -13.11 -8.83
CA ALA A 240 24.50 -13.07 -7.44
C ALA A 240 25.48 -13.83 -6.52
N ALA A 241 25.89 -13.17 -5.44
CA ALA A 241 26.69 -13.71 -4.35
C ALA A 241 26.12 -13.23 -3.02
N THR A 242 26.62 -13.74 -1.89
CA THR A 242 26.10 -13.43 -0.54
C THR A 242 25.96 -11.93 -0.26
N ASP A 243 26.97 -11.15 -0.65
CA ASP A 243 27.06 -9.71 -0.34
C ASP A 243 27.14 -8.84 -1.61
N SER A 244 27.05 -9.42 -2.80
CA SER A 244 27.20 -8.66 -4.04
C SER A 244 26.40 -9.27 -5.21
N PHE A 245 26.13 -8.44 -6.20
CA PHE A 245 25.53 -8.81 -7.47
C PHE A 245 25.81 -7.73 -8.51
N ASN A 246 25.40 -7.94 -9.75
CA ASN A 246 25.32 -6.91 -10.78
C ASN A 246 23.95 -6.97 -11.47
N VAL A 247 23.66 -5.99 -12.32
CA VAL A 247 22.42 -5.92 -13.10
C VAL A 247 22.70 -5.79 -14.60
N GLY A 248 23.89 -6.18 -15.03
CA GLY A 248 24.32 -6.11 -16.42
C GLY A 248 24.55 -4.70 -16.97
N VAL A 249 24.46 -3.68 -16.13
CA VAL A 249 24.65 -2.28 -16.53
C VAL A 249 26.09 -1.81 -16.27
N ASN A 250 26.70 -1.20 -17.28
CA ASN A 250 28.03 -0.61 -17.14
C ASN A 250 27.93 0.74 -16.44
N THR A 251 28.79 0.95 -15.45
CA THR A 251 28.89 2.20 -14.69
C THR A 251 30.25 2.85 -14.89
N SER A 252 30.27 4.16 -15.12
CA SER A 252 31.52 4.93 -15.29
C SER A 252 31.88 5.80 -14.10
N SER A 253 31.09 5.76 -13.04
CA SER A 253 31.38 6.33 -11.73
C SER A 253 30.90 5.39 -10.61
N THR A 254 31.41 5.57 -9.40
CA THR A 254 30.90 4.88 -8.20
C THR A 254 29.54 5.47 -7.81
N GLY A 255 28.74 4.68 -7.07
CA GLY A 255 27.47 5.12 -6.53
C GLY A 255 27.19 4.52 -5.16
N SER A 256 26.16 5.06 -4.52
CA SER A 256 25.62 4.55 -3.27
C SER A 256 24.11 4.80 -3.20
N GLY A 257 23.41 4.01 -2.42
CA GLY A 257 21.97 4.14 -2.24
C GLY A 257 21.37 2.92 -1.57
N ASN A 258 20.16 2.60 -1.93
CA ASN A 258 19.43 1.45 -1.43
C ASN A 258 18.91 0.61 -2.59
N VAL A 259 18.90 -0.71 -2.39
CA VAL A 259 18.36 -1.67 -3.35
C VAL A 259 17.29 -2.52 -2.68
N ARG A 260 16.28 -2.89 -3.43
CA ARG A 260 15.17 -3.70 -2.95
C ARG A 260 14.76 -4.73 -4.00
N LYS A 261 14.53 -5.97 -3.57
CA LYS A 261 13.90 -6.99 -4.41
C LYS A 261 12.41 -6.71 -4.54
N ILE A 262 11.89 -6.83 -5.75
CA ILE A 262 10.47 -6.73 -6.05
C ILE A 262 9.95 -8.05 -6.60
N THR A 263 8.63 -8.26 -6.46
CA THR A 263 7.93 -9.39 -7.06
C THR A 263 7.04 -8.87 -8.18
N GLN A 264 7.14 -9.49 -9.35
CA GLN A 264 6.24 -9.22 -10.46
C GLN A 264 5.17 -10.31 -10.51
N GLN A 265 3.93 -9.91 -10.79
CA GLN A 265 2.80 -10.83 -10.84
C GLN A 265 2.09 -10.73 -12.19
N SER A 266 2.19 -11.77 -13.01
CA SER A 266 1.38 -11.88 -14.22
C SER A 266 -0.08 -12.24 -13.88
N ILE A 267 -1.04 -11.52 -14.48
CA ILE A 267 -2.47 -11.75 -14.26
C ILE A 267 -3.14 -12.03 -15.61
N PRO A 268 -3.15 -13.32 -16.05
CA PRO A 268 -3.81 -13.71 -17.28
C PRO A 268 -5.33 -13.70 -17.15
N SER A 269 -6.04 -13.79 -18.28
CA SER A 269 -7.50 -13.97 -18.32
C SER A 269 -7.95 -15.16 -17.47
N GLY A 270 -9.05 -15.01 -16.76
CA GLY A 270 -9.64 -16.02 -15.86
C GLY A 270 -9.08 -16.01 -14.44
N VAL A 271 -8.03 -15.24 -14.15
CA VAL A 271 -7.45 -15.15 -12.82
C VAL A 271 -8.13 -14.02 -12.02
N THR A 272 -8.44 -14.29 -10.76
CA THR A 272 -8.85 -13.28 -9.78
C THR A 272 -7.64 -12.88 -8.95
N ALA A 273 -7.16 -11.65 -9.11
CA ALA A 273 -6.08 -11.12 -8.29
C ALA A 273 -6.56 -10.90 -6.85
N SER A 274 -5.84 -11.44 -5.88
CA SER A 274 -6.18 -11.31 -4.47
C SER A 274 -4.90 -11.17 -3.63
N PHE A 275 -4.96 -10.31 -2.62
CA PHE A 275 -3.90 -10.10 -1.65
C PHE A 275 -4.39 -10.59 -0.29
N ALA A 276 -3.77 -11.63 0.23
CA ALA A 276 -4.03 -12.10 1.59
C ALA A 276 -3.73 -11.00 2.62
N ALA A 277 -4.27 -11.14 3.82
CA ALA A 277 -3.89 -10.25 4.94
C ALA A 277 -2.36 -10.28 5.13
N SER A 278 -1.77 -9.13 5.39
CA SER A 278 -0.33 -8.90 5.53
C SER A 278 0.50 -9.09 4.24
N ALA A 279 -0.13 -9.24 3.07
CA ALA A 279 0.59 -9.38 1.80
C ALA A 279 1.04 -8.04 1.21
N LEU A 280 0.37 -6.95 1.55
CA LEU A 280 0.71 -5.60 1.12
C LEU A 280 1.28 -4.82 2.30
N VAL A 281 2.42 -4.20 2.08
CA VAL A 281 3.12 -3.40 3.07
C VAL A 281 3.57 -2.10 2.42
N ALA A 282 3.31 -0.98 3.08
CA ALA A 282 3.87 0.32 2.73
C ALA A 282 4.59 0.91 3.94
N THR A 283 5.69 1.60 3.71
CA THR A 283 6.49 2.23 4.76
C THR A 283 6.54 3.74 4.55
N ALA A 284 6.47 4.49 5.65
CA ALA A 284 6.74 5.92 5.69
C ALA A 284 7.84 6.18 6.72
N ALA A 285 8.89 6.89 6.29
CA ALA A 285 10.03 7.26 7.13
C ALA A 285 10.03 8.74 7.44
#